data_592a9b6eadf3406cc16a013a436b9d32
#
_entry.id   592a9b6eadf3406cc16a013a436b9d32
#
_cell.length_a   1.000
_cell.length_b   1.000
_cell.length_c   1.000
_cell.angle_alpha   90.00
_cell.angle_beta   90.00
_cell.angle_gamma   90.00
#
_symmetry.space_group_name_H-M   'P 1'
#
loop_
_entity.id
_entity.type
_entity.pdbx_description
1 polymer ?
#
loop_
_entity_poly.entity_id
_entity_poly.type
_entity_poly.pdbx_seq_one_letter_code
_entity_poly.pdbx_strand_id
1 'polypeptide(L)'
;IVALVGADYGIVSVLADSGNMGIIVFLVTLGIMVDLMNKGGGSEAFGRWASKTVKTRCAAQLLTMLLGVLIFIDDYFNCLTVGAVMRPVTESHKISRAKLAYLIDATAAPVCMIAPVSSWAAAVSGYVQSDAVNGIEMFIKQIPWNYYCLLTLVMIVVLSVMNIDYGSMLTHEYNAQVKDDLFTTPERPFEGADDYEKPARGRSSVLDLLLPVVVLIVVCIVSLIWSGGYYDGESEYFHDFVGAFSNSSSGMALALGGLMGMLFTVVYFWLRGAISFEKSMESVPQGFIQMIAPILILTFAWTLCSFTRFGMYSAVFVKNAMAGAGDLKVFLPAAVSYTHLTLPTIR
;
A
#
# COMPACT_ATOMS: atom_id res chain seq x y z
N ILE A 1 -12.63 -10.87 -26.59
CA ILE A 1 -12.27 -11.87 -25.57
C ILE A 1 -10.90 -12.49 -25.87
N VAL A 2 -10.66 -13.01 -27.10
CA VAL A 2 -9.37 -13.63 -27.47
C VAL A 2 -8.21 -12.65 -27.23
N ALA A 3 -8.32 -11.39 -27.63
CA ALA A 3 -7.29 -10.38 -27.43
C ALA A 3 -7.02 -10.05 -25.94
N LEU A 4 -8.04 -10.13 -25.07
CA LEU A 4 -7.88 -9.92 -23.63
C LEU A 4 -7.18 -11.09 -22.93
N VAL A 5 -7.30 -12.29 -23.48
CA VAL A 5 -6.65 -13.50 -22.92
C VAL A 5 -5.30 -13.77 -23.56
N GLY A 6 -5.07 -13.24 -24.79
CA GLY A 6 -3.92 -13.56 -25.65
C GLY A 6 -2.55 -13.24 -25.05
N ALA A 7 -1.53 -13.83 -25.67
CA ALA A 7 -0.13 -13.70 -25.24
C ALA A 7 0.51 -12.35 -25.59
N ASP A 8 -0.08 -11.56 -26.51
CA ASP A 8 0.54 -10.31 -26.96
C ASP A 8 0.27 -9.14 -26.00
N TYR A 9 -1.01 -8.92 -25.64
CA TYR A 9 -1.43 -7.76 -24.82
C TYR A 9 -2.43 -8.15 -23.74
N GLY A 10 -2.81 -9.43 -23.65
CA GLY A 10 -3.81 -9.94 -22.74
C GLY A 10 -3.24 -10.36 -21.39
N ILE A 11 -4.10 -11.04 -20.61
CA ILE A 11 -3.80 -11.47 -19.24
C ILE A 11 -2.56 -12.38 -19.17
N VAL A 12 -2.34 -13.22 -20.17
CA VAL A 12 -1.18 -14.12 -20.23
C VAL A 12 0.12 -13.32 -20.35
N SER A 13 0.17 -12.33 -21.23
CA SER A 13 1.33 -11.43 -21.37
C SER A 13 1.64 -10.68 -20.08
N VAL A 14 0.60 -10.16 -19.43
CA VAL A 14 0.72 -9.39 -18.18
C VAL A 14 1.23 -10.25 -17.02
N LEU A 15 0.78 -11.50 -16.92
CA LEU A 15 1.26 -12.44 -15.89
C LEU A 15 2.65 -13.03 -16.23
N ALA A 16 3.03 -13.06 -17.49
CA ALA A 16 4.38 -13.50 -17.91
C ALA A 16 5.44 -12.40 -17.72
N ASP A 17 5.04 -11.15 -17.49
CA ASP A 17 5.96 -10.06 -17.21
C ASP A 17 6.63 -10.23 -15.84
N SER A 18 7.96 -10.20 -15.83
CA SER A 18 8.75 -10.44 -14.61
C SER A 18 8.55 -9.38 -13.54
N GLY A 19 8.30 -8.13 -13.94
CA GLY A 19 8.03 -7.04 -13.02
C GLY A 19 6.68 -7.20 -12.32
N ASN A 20 5.63 -7.50 -13.11
CA ASN A 20 4.30 -7.75 -12.57
C ASN A 20 4.26 -8.99 -11.67
N MET A 21 4.92 -10.08 -12.10
CA MET A 21 5.02 -11.30 -11.29
C MET A 21 5.80 -11.04 -9.99
N GLY A 22 6.85 -10.24 -10.04
CA GLY A 22 7.59 -9.81 -8.85
C GLY A 22 6.69 -9.09 -7.84
N ILE A 23 5.81 -8.19 -8.29
CA ILE A 23 4.83 -7.50 -7.42
C ILE A 23 3.83 -8.50 -6.83
N ILE A 24 3.36 -9.48 -7.59
CA ILE A 24 2.46 -10.53 -7.06
C ILE A 24 3.15 -11.33 -5.94
N VAL A 25 4.40 -11.75 -6.15
CA VAL A 25 5.19 -12.45 -5.12
C VAL A 25 5.36 -11.57 -3.89
N PHE A 26 5.66 -10.28 -4.07
CA PHE A 26 5.76 -9.33 -2.98
C PHE A 26 4.47 -9.24 -2.18
N LEU A 27 3.32 -9.07 -2.82
CA LEU A 27 2.01 -9.00 -2.15
C LEU A 27 1.72 -10.27 -1.34
N VAL A 28 1.99 -11.45 -1.90
CA VAL A 28 1.80 -12.71 -1.17
C VAL A 28 2.68 -12.76 0.09
N THR A 29 3.96 -12.39 -0.04
CA THR A 29 4.86 -12.36 1.13
C THR A 29 4.43 -11.35 2.18
N LEU A 30 3.90 -10.20 1.78
CA LEU A 30 3.32 -9.22 2.70
C LEU A 30 2.11 -9.77 3.44
N GLY A 31 1.19 -10.46 2.75
CA GLY A 31 0.04 -11.10 3.39
C GLY A 31 0.46 -12.13 4.42
N ILE A 32 1.46 -12.95 4.11
CA ILE A 32 2.04 -13.92 5.05
C ILE A 32 2.64 -13.20 6.28
N MET A 33 3.39 -12.12 6.06
CA MET A 33 3.99 -11.35 7.15
C MET A 33 2.93 -10.73 8.07
N VAL A 34 1.85 -10.18 7.51
CA VAL A 34 0.73 -9.62 8.29
C VAL A 34 0.08 -10.71 9.14
N ASP A 35 -0.20 -11.89 8.57
CA ASP A 35 -0.78 -13.01 9.31
C ASP A 35 0.16 -13.49 10.43
N LEU A 36 1.46 -13.59 10.17
CA LEU A 36 2.47 -13.92 11.19
C LEU A 36 2.53 -12.89 12.33
N MET A 37 2.51 -11.59 12.02
CA MET A 37 2.51 -10.52 13.02
C MET A 37 1.24 -10.55 13.88
N ASN A 38 0.09 -10.88 13.29
CA ASN A 38 -1.17 -11.04 13.99
C ASN A 38 -1.14 -12.26 14.91
N LYS A 39 -0.76 -13.43 14.39
CA LYS A 39 -0.61 -14.67 15.18
C LYS A 39 0.48 -14.56 16.26
N GLY A 40 1.55 -13.81 16.00
CA GLY A 40 2.61 -13.50 16.96
C GLY A 40 2.17 -12.56 18.09
N GLY A 41 0.97 -11.96 17.97
CA GLY A 41 0.40 -11.04 18.95
C GLY A 41 0.99 -9.64 18.90
N GLY A 42 1.74 -9.30 17.86
CA GLY A 42 2.34 -7.96 17.67
C GLY A 42 1.28 -6.88 17.54
N SER A 43 0.27 -7.11 16.71
CA SER A 43 -0.86 -6.20 16.52
C SER A 43 -1.66 -5.98 17.79
N GLU A 44 -1.93 -7.05 18.56
CA GLU A 44 -2.63 -6.97 19.84
C GLU A 44 -1.81 -6.22 20.91
N ALA A 45 -0.49 -6.47 20.96
CA ALA A 45 0.40 -5.77 21.89
C ALA A 45 0.47 -4.27 21.61
N PHE A 46 0.56 -3.90 20.34
CA PHE A 46 0.51 -2.49 19.93
C PHE A 46 -0.84 -1.87 20.27
N GLY A 47 -1.94 -2.55 19.96
CA GLY A 47 -3.29 -2.10 20.29
C GLY A 47 -3.46 -1.86 21.79
N ARG A 48 -3.00 -2.76 22.66
CA ARG A 48 -3.00 -2.58 24.12
C ARG A 48 -2.15 -1.39 24.59
N TRP A 49 -0.96 -1.21 23.98
CA TRP A 49 -0.10 -0.06 24.27
C TRP A 49 -0.77 1.24 23.83
N ALA A 50 -1.28 1.30 22.62
CA ALA A 50 -1.95 2.46 22.05
C ALA A 50 -3.21 2.84 22.86
N SER A 51 -4.06 1.87 23.23
CA SER A 51 -5.27 2.11 24.03
C SER A 51 -4.96 2.65 25.44
N LYS A 52 -3.79 2.34 26.00
CA LYS A 52 -3.35 2.91 27.28
C LYS A 52 -2.79 4.33 27.14
N THR A 53 -2.15 4.61 26.02
CA THR A 53 -1.43 5.87 25.76
C THR A 53 -2.36 6.91 25.15
N VAL A 54 -3.23 6.50 24.26
CA VAL A 54 -4.21 7.35 23.58
C VAL A 54 -5.45 7.50 24.46
N LYS A 55 -5.85 8.72 24.72
CA LYS A 55 -7.00 9.02 25.60
C LYS A 55 -8.14 9.74 24.90
N THR A 56 -7.94 10.16 23.66
CA THR A 56 -8.92 10.95 22.90
C THR A 56 -9.12 10.41 21.50
N ARG A 57 -10.29 10.63 20.93
CA ARG A 57 -10.61 10.25 19.56
C ARG A 57 -9.67 10.93 18.55
N CYS A 58 -9.37 12.20 18.74
CA CYS A 58 -8.42 12.94 17.92
C CYS A 58 -7.03 12.26 17.94
N ALA A 59 -6.52 11.89 19.12
CA ALA A 59 -5.24 11.22 19.23
C ALA A 59 -5.24 9.83 18.58
N ALA A 60 -6.36 9.08 18.64
CA ALA A 60 -6.48 7.79 17.95
C ALA A 60 -6.42 7.95 16.42
N GLN A 61 -7.12 8.94 15.87
CA GLN A 61 -7.10 9.24 14.43
C GLN A 61 -5.70 9.70 13.97
N LEU A 62 -5.07 10.61 14.71
CA LEU A 62 -3.72 11.08 14.39
C LEU A 62 -2.66 9.98 14.54
N LEU A 63 -2.80 9.07 15.52
CA LEU A 63 -1.92 7.91 15.64
C LEU A 63 -2.10 6.95 14.46
N THR A 64 -3.33 6.75 13.98
CA THR A 64 -3.60 5.96 12.76
C THR A 64 -2.88 6.57 11.56
N MET A 65 -3.02 7.86 11.35
CA MET A 65 -2.31 8.59 10.29
C MET A 65 -0.78 8.49 10.46
N LEU A 66 -0.26 8.70 11.67
CA LEU A 66 1.18 8.62 11.94
C LEU A 66 1.75 7.23 11.61
N LEU A 67 1.04 6.16 12.01
CA LEU A 67 1.44 4.80 11.69
C LEU A 67 1.43 4.57 10.17
N GLY A 68 0.42 5.08 9.46
CA GLY A 68 0.37 5.05 8.01
C GLY A 68 1.52 5.82 7.35
N VAL A 69 1.91 6.97 7.90
CA VAL A 69 3.10 7.71 7.42
C VAL A 69 4.39 6.93 7.64
N LEU A 70 4.51 6.20 8.74
CA LEU A 70 5.70 5.38 9.03
C LEU A 70 5.84 4.16 8.11
N ILE A 71 4.72 3.63 7.61
CA ILE A 71 4.69 2.46 6.73
C ILE A 71 4.55 2.93 5.26
N PHE A 72 5.50 3.71 4.77
CA PHE A 72 5.46 4.38 3.47
C PHE A 72 5.93 3.53 2.28
N ILE A 73 6.42 2.34 2.51
CA ILE A 73 7.08 1.51 1.48
C ILE A 73 6.09 1.04 0.40
N ASP A 74 4.89 0.63 0.84
CA ASP A 74 3.87 0.09 -0.04
C ASP A 74 2.47 0.36 0.54
N ASP A 75 1.52 0.74 -0.30
CA ASP A 75 0.17 1.12 0.11
C ASP A 75 -0.70 -0.07 0.55
N TYR A 76 -0.57 -1.23 -0.08
CA TYR A 76 -1.29 -2.45 0.35
C TYR A 76 -0.83 -2.93 1.71
N PHE A 77 0.48 -2.98 1.92
CA PHE A 77 1.05 -3.33 3.21
C PHE A 77 0.63 -2.34 4.30
N ASN A 78 0.64 -1.06 3.97
CA ASN A 78 0.15 0.00 4.85
C ASN A 78 -1.31 -0.26 5.25
N CYS A 79 -2.20 -0.42 4.28
CA CYS A 79 -3.63 -0.63 4.53
C CYS A 79 -3.87 -1.84 5.45
N LEU A 80 -3.24 -2.96 5.17
CA LEU A 80 -3.44 -4.19 5.94
C LEU A 80 -2.87 -4.09 7.36
N THR A 81 -1.66 -3.56 7.48
CA THR A 81 -0.98 -3.48 8.79
C THR A 81 -1.64 -2.45 9.69
N VAL A 82 -1.86 -1.23 9.17
CA VAL A 82 -2.52 -0.15 9.95
C VAL A 82 -3.94 -0.55 10.31
N GLY A 83 -4.67 -1.20 9.37
CA GLY A 83 -6.02 -1.69 9.61
C GLY A 83 -6.08 -2.70 10.75
N ALA A 84 -5.25 -3.73 10.71
CA ALA A 84 -5.20 -4.75 11.74
C ALA A 84 -4.82 -4.18 13.12
N VAL A 85 -3.85 -3.27 13.13
CA VAL A 85 -3.27 -2.72 14.37
C VAL A 85 -4.14 -1.66 15.02
N MET A 86 -4.73 -0.75 14.22
CA MET A 86 -5.48 0.40 14.74
C MET A 86 -6.95 0.11 14.98
N ARG A 87 -7.47 -0.99 14.44
CA ARG A 87 -8.85 -1.40 14.63
C ARG A 87 -9.28 -1.47 16.11
N PRO A 88 -8.62 -2.22 17.01
CA PRO A 88 -9.02 -2.26 18.42
C PRO A 88 -8.88 -0.90 19.12
N VAL A 89 -7.93 -0.06 18.69
CA VAL A 89 -7.74 1.28 19.25
C VAL A 89 -8.88 2.20 18.85
N THR A 90 -9.26 2.23 17.58
CA THR A 90 -10.35 3.06 17.06
C THR A 90 -11.71 2.64 17.62
N GLU A 91 -11.95 1.33 17.76
CA GLU A 91 -13.17 0.80 18.34
C GLU A 91 -13.31 1.19 19.81
N SER A 92 -12.24 1.09 20.61
CA SER A 92 -12.26 1.52 22.02
C SER A 92 -12.57 3.02 22.20
N HIS A 93 -12.35 3.83 21.13
CA HIS A 93 -12.66 5.26 21.11
C HIS A 93 -13.95 5.60 20.36
N LYS A 94 -14.78 4.59 20.04
CA LYS A 94 -16.05 4.78 19.32
C LYS A 94 -15.89 5.51 17.99
N ILE A 95 -14.84 5.16 17.25
CA ILE A 95 -14.60 5.59 15.87
C ILE A 95 -15.15 4.49 14.96
N SER A 96 -16.00 4.87 13.99
CA SER A 96 -16.63 3.90 13.08
C SER A 96 -15.60 3.17 12.21
N ARG A 97 -15.94 1.95 11.78
CA ARG A 97 -15.15 1.18 10.81
C ARG A 97 -14.97 1.94 9.49
N ALA A 98 -16.01 2.66 9.07
CA ALA A 98 -15.94 3.51 7.87
C ALA A 98 -14.92 4.64 8.02
N LYS A 99 -14.85 5.29 9.19
CA LYS A 99 -13.85 6.33 9.46
C LYS A 99 -12.44 5.76 9.50
N LEU A 100 -12.26 4.59 10.11
CA LEU A 100 -10.96 3.90 10.10
C LEU A 100 -10.53 3.58 8.65
N ALA A 101 -11.41 3.02 7.84
CA ALA A 101 -11.14 2.73 6.43
C ALA A 101 -10.74 3.99 5.66
N TYR A 102 -11.45 5.12 5.87
CA TYR A 102 -11.11 6.40 5.28
C TYR A 102 -9.71 6.89 5.71
N LEU A 103 -9.39 6.81 7.01
CA LEU A 103 -8.07 7.24 7.52
C LEU A 103 -6.93 6.42 6.89
N ILE A 104 -7.13 5.13 6.76
CA ILE A 104 -6.14 4.21 6.16
C ILE A 104 -5.96 4.52 4.68
N ASP A 105 -7.05 4.53 3.92
CA ASP A 105 -7.04 4.77 2.48
C ASP A 105 -6.47 6.15 2.12
N ALA A 106 -6.94 7.18 2.82
CA ALA A 106 -6.49 8.56 2.63
C ALA A 106 -5.04 8.83 3.11
N THR A 107 -4.41 7.87 3.78
CA THR A 107 -3.00 7.97 4.21
C THR A 107 -2.11 7.08 3.37
N ALA A 108 -2.48 5.84 3.12
CA ALA A 108 -1.62 4.83 2.51
C ALA A 108 -1.10 5.22 1.13
N ALA A 109 -1.99 5.41 0.16
CA ALA A 109 -1.59 5.79 -1.20
C ALA A 109 -0.97 7.20 -1.26
N PRO A 110 -1.52 8.26 -0.63
CA PRO A 110 -0.90 9.57 -0.64
C PRO A 110 0.52 9.60 -0.07
N VAL A 111 0.79 8.86 1.00
CA VAL A 111 2.14 8.81 1.59
C VAL A 111 3.12 8.09 0.66
N CYS A 112 2.73 6.96 0.08
CA CYS A 112 3.57 6.24 -0.88
C CYS A 112 3.88 7.07 -2.13
N MET A 113 2.95 7.93 -2.57
CA MET A 113 3.11 8.82 -3.72
C MET A 113 3.95 10.08 -3.45
N ILE A 114 4.29 10.37 -2.20
CA ILE A 114 5.21 11.47 -1.84
C ILE A 114 6.48 10.97 -1.15
N ALA A 115 6.57 9.68 -0.83
CA ALA A 115 7.77 9.08 -0.28
C ALA A 115 8.77 8.79 -1.42
N PRO A 116 9.97 9.38 -1.41
CA PRO A 116 10.93 9.22 -2.50
C PRO A 116 11.50 7.80 -2.60
N VAL A 117 11.34 7.00 -1.55
CA VAL A 117 11.79 5.60 -1.48
C VAL A 117 10.57 4.72 -1.17
N SER A 118 9.75 4.48 -2.18
CA SER A 118 8.55 3.64 -2.09
C SER A 118 8.39 2.75 -3.32
N SER A 119 7.51 1.76 -3.26
CA SER A 119 7.14 0.94 -4.42
C SER A 119 6.62 1.80 -5.58
N TRP A 120 5.87 2.86 -5.28
CA TRP A 120 5.36 3.81 -6.27
C TRP A 120 6.45 4.68 -6.88
N ALA A 121 7.40 5.19 -6.07
CA ALA A 121 8.53 5.95 -6.57
C ALA A 121 9.36 5.13 -7.57
N ALA A 122 9.65 3.88 -7.24
CA ALA A 122 10.36 2.96 -8.13
C ALA A 122 9.57 2.66 -9.42
N ALA A 123 8.27 2.34 -9.29
CA ALA A 123 7.43 2.03 -10.44
C ALA A 123 7.26 3.23 -11.37
N VAL A 124 6.97 4.43 -10.83
CA VAL A 124 6.76 5.65 -11.64
C VAL A 124 8.05 6.10 -12.31
N SER A 125 9.19 6.01 -11.62
CA SER A 125 10.50 6.33 -12.19
C SER A 125 10.84 5.48 -13.41
N GLY A 126 10.45 4.21 -13.43
CA GLY A 126 10.63 3.30 -14.54
C GLY A 126 9.83 3.66 -15.82
N TYR A 127 8.80 4.50 -15.71
CA TYR A 127 8.06 4.98 -16.89
C TYR A 127 8.74 6.17 -17.60
N VAL A 128 9.72 6.80 -16.97
CA VAL A 128 10.46 7.91 -17.57
C VAL A 128 11.51 7.35 -18.50
N GLN A 129 11.21 7.28 -19.80
CA GLN A 129 12.11 6.81 -20.85
C GLN A 129 12.77 8.01 -21.54
N SER A 130 13.69 8.66 -20.87
CA SER A 130 14.43 9.80 -21.42
C SER A 130 15.85 9.79 -20.87
N ASP A 131 16.83 9.80 -21.78
CA ASP A 131 18.26 9.93 -21.40
C ASP A 131 18.60 11.31 -20.77
N ALA A 132 17.71 12.28 -20.93
CA ALA A 132 17.91 13.64 -20.46
C ALA A 132 17.36 13.92 -19.06
N VAL A 133 16.50 13.04 -18.52
CA VAL A 133 15.80 13.26 -17.23
C VAL A 133 15.79 11.98 -16.43
N ASN A 134 16.36 12.04 -15.22
CA ASN A 134 16.30 10.94 -14.27
C ASN A 134 14.90 10.82 -13.68
N GLY A 135 14.31 9.61 -13.72
CA GLY A 135 12.94 9.35 -13.27
C GLY A 135 12.71 9.65 -11.79
N ILE A 136 13.68 9.33 -10.91
CA ILE A 136 13.56 9.61 -9.47
C ILE A 136 13.68 11.12 -9.18
N GLU A 137 14.54 11.83 -9.92
CA GLU A 137 14.66 13.28 -9.80
C GLU A 137 13.34 13.97 -10.19
N MET A 138 12.71 13.49 -11.27
CA MET A 138 11.40 13.97 -11.69
C MET A 138 10.33 13.67 -10.65
N PHE A 139 10.35 12.46 -10.07
CA PHE A 139 9.43 12.08 -9.00
C PHE A 139 9.59 12.97 -7.77
N ILE A 140 10.82 13.24 -7.32
CA ILE A 140 11.07 14.12 -6.17
C ILE A 140 10.64 15.55 -6.46
N LYS A 141 10.92 16.07 -7.65
CA LYS A 141 10.53 17.44 -8.06
C LYS A 141 9.02 17.63 -8.14
N GLN A 142 8.25 16.59 -8.42
CA GLN A 142 6.79 16.66 -8.46
C GLN A 142 6.12 16.65 -7.07
N ILE A 143 6.80 16.19 -5.99
CA ILE A 143 6.20 16.05 -4.65
C ILE A 143 5.50 17.35 -4.19
N PRO A 144 6.10 18.56 -4.28
CA PRO A 144 5.43 19.80 -3.87
C PRO A 144 4.21 20.16 -4.72
N TRP A 145 4.08 19.59 -5.91
CA TRP A 145 2.98 19.81 -6.84
C TRP A 145 1.91 18.73 -6.78
N ASN A 146 2.11 17.70 -5.95
CA ASN A 146 1.12 16.66 -5.72
C ASN A 146 0.07 17.12 -4.71
N TYR A 147 -0.76 18.09 -5.16
CA TYR A 147 -1.76 18.73 -4.30
C TYR A 147 -2.75 17.75 -3.69
N TYR A 148 -3.12 16.69 -4.41
CA TYR A 148 -4.03 15.68 -3.89
C TYR A 148 -3.46 15.04 -2.62
N CYS A 149 -2.25 14.52 -2.68
CA CYS A 149 -1.62 13.85 -1.54
C CYS A 149 -1.42 14.82 -0.36
N LEU A 150 -0.88 16.00 -0.63
CA LEU A 150 -0.63 17.01 0.41
C LEU A 150 -1.91 17.50 1.07
N LEU A 151 -2.93 17.85 0.28
CA LEU A 151 -4.20 18.35 0.80
C LEU A 151 -4.99 17.25 1.52
N THR A 152 -4.91 16.00 1.08
CA THR A 152 -5.56 14.87 1.75
C THR A 152 -4.98 14.66 3.16
N LEU A 153 -3.65 14.69 3.30
CA LEU A 153 -3.01 14.59 4.61
C LEU A 153 -3.37 15.78 5.52
N VAL A 154 -3.37 16.99 4.99
CA VAL A 154 -3.84 18.18 5.73
C VAL A 154 -5.31 18.02 6.13
N MET A 155 -6.16 17.53 5.23
CA MET A 155 -7.58 17.30 5.50
C MET A 155 -7.79 16.31 6.65
N ILE A 156 -7.04 15.19 6.69
CA ILE A 156 -7.11 14.23 7.80
C ILE A 156 -6.79 14.94 9.13
N VAL A 157 -5.72 15.73 9.17
CA VAL A 157 -5.33 16.47 10.38
C VAL A 157 -6.44 17.45 10.80
N VAL A 158 -6.95 18.24 9.87
CA VAL A 158 -8.00 19.24 10.15
C VAL A 158 -9.28 18.55 10.66
N LEU A 159 -9.76 17.52 9.97
CA LEU A 159 -10.97 16.79 10.38
C LEU A 159 -10.80 16.12 11.75
N SER A 160 -9.61 15.56 12.01
CA SER A 160 -9.31 14.91 13.29
C SER A 160 -9.22 15.91 14.46
N VAL A 161 -8.53 17.03 14.26
CA VAL A 161 -8.35 18.07 15.30
C VAL A 161 -9.65 18.82 15.58
N MET A 162 -10.39 19.19 14.52
CA MET A 162 -11.66 19.89 14.66
C MET A 162 -12.82 18.95 15.04
N ASN A 163 -12.61 17.64 14.99
CA ASN A 163 -13.63 16.61 15.21
C ASN A 163 -14.89 16.84 14.36
N ILE A 164 -14.68 17.16 13.07
CA ILE A 164 -15.73 17.42 12.09
C ILE A 164 -15.87 16.21 11.18
N ASP A 165 -17.11 15.80 10.99
CA ASP A 165 -17.49 14.80 10.00
C ASP A 165 -18.61 15.36 9.12
N TYR A 166 -18.67 14.96 7.85
CA TYR A 166 -19.66 15.46 6.89
C TYR A 166 -20.20 14.34 5.99
N GLY A 167 -21.31 14.61 5.32
CA GLY A 167 -21.93 13.67 4.42
C GLY A 167 -22.31 12.34 5.10
N SER A 168 -22.11 11.22 4.42
CA SER A 168 -22.39 9.89 4.95
C SER A 168 -21.51 9.52 6.16
N MET A 169 -20.30 10.06 6.23
CA MET A 169 -19.40 9.81 7.36
C MET A 169 -19.99 10.30 8.68
N LEU A 170 -20.70 11.44 8.68
CA LEU A 170 -21.38 11.95 9.86
C LEU A 170 -22.39 10.94 10.44
N THR A 171 -23.10 10.21 9.57
CA THR A 171 -24.06 9.18 10.00
C THR A 171 -23.35 8.00 10.66
N HIS A 172 -22.23 7.54 10.07
CA HIS A 172 -21.43 6.45 10.63
C HIS A 172 -20.86 6.83 12.00
N GLU A 173 -20.31 8.03 12.11
CA GLU A 173 -19.71 8.53 13.35
C GLU A 173 -20.78 8.81 14.44
N TYR A 174 -21.95 9.34 14.06
CA TYR A 174 -23.07 9.50 14.99
C TYR A 174 -23.53 8.16 15.55
N ASN A 175 -23.70 7.13 14.68
CA ASN A 175 -24.11 5.81 15.13
C ASN A 175 -23.04 5.16 16.04
N ALA A 176 -21.77 5.30 15.71
CA ALA A 176 -20.68 4.79 16.52
C ALA A 176 -20.63 5.44 17.91
N GLN A 177 -20.85 6.77 18.01
CA GLN A 177 -20.75 7.50 19.27
C GLN A 177 -21.98 7.37 20.14
N VAL A 178 -23.17 7.45 19.55
CA VAL A 178 -24.44 7.54 20.27
C VAL A 178 -25.10 6.18 20.45
N LYS A 179 -25.06 5.32 19.40
CA LYS A 179 -25.73 4.02 19.40
C LYS A 179 -24.77 2.85 19.67
N ASP A 180 -23.47 3.13 19.80
CA ASP A 180 -22.43 2.09 19.95
C ASP A 180 -22.37 1.12 18.76
N ASP A 181 -22.85 1.54 17.58
CA ASP A 181 -22.87 0.77 16.35
C ASP A 181 -21.73 1.25 15.43
N LEU A 182 -20.67 0.48 15.41
CA LEU A 182 -19.45 0.78 14.63
C LEU A 182 -19.61 0.54 13.13
N PHE A 183 -20.65 -0.19 12.70
CA PHE A 183 -20.83 -0.60 11.32
C PHE A 183 -21.87 0.23 10.56
N THR A 184 -22.95 0.62 11.20
CA THR A 184 -24.10 1.37 10.63
C THR A 184 -24.92 0.55 9.61
N THR A 185 -24.30 -0.37 8.86
CA THR A 185 -24.95 -1.18 7.83
C THR A 185 -25.34 -2.57 8.36
N PRO A 186 -26.47 -3.16 7.86
CA PRO A 186 -26.89 -4.49 8.32
C PRO A 186 -25.93 -5.62 7.99
N GLU A 187 -25.18 -5.46 6.90
CA GLU A 187 -24.27 -6.50 6.39
C GLU A 187 -23.06 -6.74 7.29
N ARG A 188 -22.74 -5.78 8.16
CA ARG A 188 -21.65 -5.86 9.14
C ARG A 188 -20.41 -6.59 8.62
N PRO A 189 -19.76 -6.10 7.56
CA PRO A 189 -18.63 -6.79 6.95
C PRO A 189 -17.51 -6.97 7.96
N PHE A 190 -16.95 -8.19 8.02
CA PHE A 190 -15.86 -8.55 8.95
C PHE A 190 -16.24 -8.50 10.45
N GLU A 191 -17.52 -8.55 10.81
CA GLU A 191 -17.93 -8.81 12.19
C GLU A 191 -17.48 -10.22 12.59
N GLY A 192 -16.77 -10.35 13.72
CA GLY A 192 -16.22 -11.63 14.18
C GLY A 192 -14.92 -12.07 13.49
N ALA A 193 -14.38 -11.33 12.54
CA ALA A 193 -13.08 -11.62 11.95
C ALA A 193 -11.90 -11.39 12.91
N ASP A 194 -12.18 -11.07 14.17
CA ASP A 194 -11.20 -10.75 15.21
C ASP A 194 -10.83 -11.94 16.10
N ASP A 195 -11.41 -13.11 15.86
CA ASP A 195 -11.05 -14.35 16.55
C ASP A 195 -9.68 -14.88 16.06
N TYR A 196 -8.66 -14.00 16.09
CA TYR A 196 -7.29 -14.49 16.04
C TYR A 196 -7.05 -15.31 17.29
N GLU A 197 -6.59 -16.55 17.12
CA GLU A 197 -6.14 -17.38 18.22
C GLU A 197 -5.20 -16.55 19.12
N LYS A 198 -5.52 -16.48 20.40
CA LYS A 198 -4.65 -15.80 21.37
C LYS A 198 -3.22 -16.34 21.24
N PRO A 199 -2.20 -15.47 21.23
CA PRO A 199 -0.82 -15.90 21.06
C PRO A 199 -0.48 -17.02 22.05
N ALA A 200 0.12 -18.07 21.56
CA ALA A 200 0.34 -19.33 22.30
C ALA A 200 1.16 -19.18 23.59
N ARG A 201 1.89 -18.10 23.75
CA ARG A 201 2.64 -17.72 24.95
C ARG A 201 2.52 -16.23 25.22
N GLY A 202 1.86 -15.83 26.28
CA GLY A 202 1.45 -14.48 26.70
C GLY A 202 2.54 -13.39 26.84
N ARG A 203 3.57 -13.35 26.02
CA ARG A 203 4.64 -12.34 25.96
C ARG A 203 4.70 -11.66 24.61
N SER A 204 3.56 -11.15 24.12
CA SER A 204 3.56 -10.30 22.94
C SER A 204 4.08 -8.90 23.28
N SER A 205 4.91 -8.33 22.42
CA SER A 205 5.53 -7.02 22.56
C SER A 205 5.21 -6.16 21.35
N VAL A 206 5.21 -4.83 21.52
CA VAL A 206 5.13 -3.87 20.41
C VAL A 206 6.25 -4.10 19.38
N LEU A 207 7.40 -4.61 19.81
CA LEU A 207 8.51 -4.97 18.92
C LEU A 207 8.16 -6.11 17.96
N ASP A 208 7.20 -6.96 18.29
CA ASP A 208 6.75 -8.05 17.42
C ASP A 208 5.99 -7.55 16.18
N LEU A 209 5.54 -6.30 16.21
CA LEU A 209 5.01 -5.59 15.05
C LEU A 209 6.10 -4.74 14.37
N LEU A 210 6.79 -3.89 15.14
CA LEU A 210 7.67 -2.88 14.57
C LEU A 210 8.93 -3.48 13.94
N LEU A 211 9.53 -4.51 14.53
CA LEU A 211 10.79 -5.05 14.03
C LEU A 211 10.65 -5.72 12.65
N PRO A 212 9.66 -6.59 12.38
CA PRO A 212 9.42 -7.12 11.04
C PRO A 212 9.19 -6.02 10.00
N VAL A 213 8.44 -4.97 10.35
CA VAL A 213 8.17 -3.83 9.45
C VAL A 213 9.45 -3.08 9.13
N VAL A 214 10.25 -2.74 10.13
CA VAL A 214 11.53 -2.02 9.93
C VAL A 214 12.49 -2.85 9.10
N VAL A 215 12.61 -4.15 9.37
CA VAL A 215 13.47 -5.04 8.59
C VAL A 215 12.98 -5.13 7.15
N LEU A 216 11.69 -5.27 6.92
CA LEU A 216 11.12 -5.26 5.57
C LEU A 216 11.51 -3.98 4.81
N ILE A 217 11.31 -2.80 5.43
CA ILE A 217 11.67 -1.51 4.84
C ILE A 217 13.14 -1.49 4.44
N VAL A 218 14.03 -1.84 5.37
CA VAL A 218 15.48 -1.83 5.13
C VAL A 218 15.86 -2.79 4.01
N VAL A 219 15.34 -4.01 4.03
CA VAL A 219 15.66 -5.03 3.02
C VAL A 219 15.10 -4.64 1.65
N CYS A 220 13.90 -4.06 1.56
CA CYS A 220 13.36 -3.56 0.30
C CYS A 220 14.21 -2.44 -0.28
N ILE A 221 14.65 -1.47 0.55
CA ILE A 221 15.54 -0.39 0.10
C ILE A 221 16.87 -0.96 -0.42
N VAL A 222 17.48 -1.87 0.33
CA VAL A 222 18.75 -2.52 -0.08
C VAL A 222 18.56 -3.30 -1.37
N SER A 223 17.45 -4.03 -1.52
CA SER A 223 17.13 -4.79 -2.74
C SER A 223 16.92 -3.89 -3.96
N LEU A 224 16.26 -2.72 -3.79
CA LEU A 224 16.09 -1.73 -4.86
C LEU A 224 17.45 -1.19 -5.32
N ILE A 225 18.30 -0.80 -4.40
CA ILE A 225 19.64 -0.26 -4.71
C ILE A 225 20.52 -1.34 -5.34
N TRP A 226 20.46 -2.58 -4.82
CA TRP A 226 21.20 -3.72 -5.34
C TRP A 226 20.79 -4.07 -6.78
N SER A 227 19.47 -4.13 -7.05
CA SER A 227 18.96 -4.44 -8.39
C SER A 227 19.28 -3.36 -9.43
N GLY A 228 19.54 -2.13 -8.99
CA GLY A 228 19.90 -1.01 -9.84
C GLY A 228 21.39 -0.90 -10.16
N GLY A 229 22.24 -1.81 -9.61
CA GLY A 229 23.67 -1.87 -9.94
C GLY A 229 24.59 -1.08 -9.01
N TYR A 230 24.13 -0.68 -7.83
CA TYR A 230 24.96 0.10 -6.87
C TYR A 230 26.23 -0.62 -6.41
N TYR A 231 26.17 -1.95 -6.28
CA TYR A 231 27.29 -2.79 -5.85
C TYR A 231 28.03 -3.46 -7.01
N ASP A 232 27.59 -3.27 -8.24
CA ASP A 232 28.19 -3.85 -9.41
C ASP A 232 29.27 -2.92 -9.97
N GLY A 233 30.53 -3.35 -9.89
CA GLY A 233 31.68 -2.55 -10.34
C GLY A 233 31.75 -2.30 -11.86
N GLU A 234 30.95 -3.05 -12.65
CA GLU A 234 30.84 -2.84 -14.10
C GLU A 234 29.65 -1.93 -14.46
N SER A 235 28.79 -1.60 -13.47
CA SER A 235 27.62 -0.74 -13.68
C SER A 235 28.01 0.73 -13.76
N GLU A 236 27.35 1.49 -14.63
CA GLU A 236 27.42 2.94 -14.70
C GLU A 236 27.01 3.61 -13.38
N TYR A 237 26.19 2.92 -12.57
CA TYR A 237 25.62 3.42 -11.30
C TYR A 237 26.38 2.90 -10.06
N PHE A 238 27.62 2.41 -10.24
CA PHE A 238 28.44 1.96 -9.12
C PHE A 238 28.68 3.09 -8.11
N HIS A 239 28.25 2.87 -6.85
CA HIS A 239 28.24 3.87 -5.77
C HIS A 239 27.41 5.14 -6.03
N ASP A 240 26.56 5.18 -7.06
CA ASP A 240 25.56 6.22 -7.24
C ASP A 240 24.20 5.73 -6.73
N PHE A 241 23.79 6.22 -5.54
CA PHE A 241 22.51 5.85 -4.92
C PHE A 241 21.31 6.27 -5.76
N VAL A 242 21.33 7.49 -6.31
CA VAL A 242 20.19 8.04 -7.07
C VAL A 242 20.06 7.35 -8.41
N GLY A 243 21.17 7.15 -9.11
CA GLY A 243 21.21 6.45 -10.37
C GLY A 243 20.79 4.98 -10.22
N ALA A 244 21.36 4.26 -9.25
CA ALA A 244 20.99 2.88 -8.97
C ALA A 244 19.50 2.74 -8.59
N PHE A 245 18.96 3.62 -7.75
CA PHE A 245 17.55 3.59 -7.38
C PHE A 245 16.65 3.80 -8.60
N SER A 246 16.97 4.75 -9.48
CA SER A 246 16.23 5.00 -10.72
C SER A 246 16.28 3.85 -11.72
N ASN A 247 17.42 3.14 -11.78
CA ASN A 247 17.61 1.99 -12.67
C ASN A 247 17.10 0.68 -12.05
N SER A 248 16.53 0.73 -10.85
CA SER A 248 16.09 -0.48 -10.15
C SER A 248 14.93 -1.19 -10.87
N SER A 249 15.01 -2.52 -10.90
CA SER A 249 13.87 -3.38 -11.27
C SER A 249 12.94 -3.53 -10.09
N SER A 250 11.97 -2.62 -9.94
CA SER A 250 11.10 -2.54 -8.76
C SER A 250 10.38 -3.84 -8.43
N GLY A 251 9.81 -4.53 -9.42
CA GLY A 251 9.10 -5.79 -9.19
C GLY A 251 9.99 -6.89 -8.62
N MET A 252 11.17 -7.11 -9.22
CA MET A 252 12.13 -8.10 -8.75
C MET A 252 12.73 -7.73 -7.40
N ALA A 253 13.08 -6.47 -7.21
CA ALA A 253 13.66 -5.98 -5.96
C ALA A 253 12.68 -6.09 -4.79
N LEU A 254 11.42 -5.73 -4.99
CA LEU A 254 10.38 -5.86 -3.97
C LEU A 254 10.07 -7.33 -3.67
N ALA A 255 10.03 -8.22 -4.69
CA ALA A 255 9.87 -9.66 -4.46
C ALA A 255 10.98 -10.22 -3.58
N LEU A 256 12.24 -9.87 -3.88
CA LEU A 256 13.39 -10.29 -3.08
C LEU A 256 13.31 -9.71 -1.65
N GLY A 257 13.00 -8.42 -1.53
CA GLY A 257 12.82 -7.74 -0.24
C GLY A 257 11.72 -8.38 0.60
N GLY A 258 10.57 -8.68 0.00
CA GLY A 258 9.45 -9.36 0.64
C GLY A 258 9.80 -10.77 1.11
N LEU A 259 10.43 -11.58 0.25
CA LEU A 259 10.88 -12.94 0.61
C LEU A 259 11.87 -12.93 1.77
N MET A 260 12.86 -12.05 1.76
CA MET A 260 13.84 -11.92 2.83
C MET A 260 13.21 -11.40 4.12
N GLY A 261 12.31 -10.42 4.03
CA GLY A 261 11.53 -9.91 5.17
C GLY A 261 10.63 -10.98 5.78
N MET A 262 9.96 -11.78 4.95
CA MET A 262 9.15 -12.91 5.39
C MET A 262 10.01 -13.98 6.09
N LEU A 263 11.14 -14.36 5.50
CA LEU A 263 12.07 -15.33 6.09
C LEU A 263 12.56 -14.84 7.45
N PHE A 264 12.98 -13.58 7.54
CA PHE A 264 13.36 -12.97 8.81
C PHE A 264 12.22 -13.06 9.83
N THR A 265 11.00 -12.74 9.44
CA THR A 265 9.82 -12.74 10.33
C THR A 265 9.53 -14.14 10.86
N VAL A 266 9.59 -15.17 10.02
CA VAL A 266 9.42 -16.56 10.43
C VAL A 266 10.50 -16.96 11.44
N VAL A 267 11.78 -16.70 11.14
CA VAL A 267 12.91 -17.01 12.02
C VAL A 267 12.81 -16.25 13.34
N TYR A 268 12.45 -14.98 13.30
CA TYR A 268 12.29 -14.13 14.48
C TYR A 268 11.22 -14.68 15.44
N PHE A 269 10.03 -15.01 14.94
CA PHE A 269 8.95 -15.55 15.78
C PHE A 269 9.25 -16.96 16.28
N TRP A 270 9.94 -17.79 15.49
CA TRP A 270 10.39 -19.11 15.91
C TRP A 270 11.42 -19.02 17.04
N LEU A 271 12.45 -18.19 16.90
CA LEU A 271 13.48 -17.98 17.95
C LEU A 271 12.89 -17.39 19.24
N ARG A 272 11.90 -16.53 19.14
CA ARG A 272 11.17 -16.03 20.32
C ARG A 272 10.23 -17.06 20.95
N GLY A 273 9.96 -18.15 20.26
CA GLY A 273 8.98 -19.13 20.69
C GLY A 273 7.55 -18.61 20.75
N ALA A 274 7.26 -17.53 20.01
CA ALA A 274 5.92 -16.93 19.94
C ALA A 274 4.99 -17.77 19.04
N ILE A 275 5.53 -18.29 17.94
CA ILE A 275 4.82 -19.14 16.99
C ILE A 275 5.69 -20.39 16.72
N SER A 276 5.08 -21.59 16.63
CA SER A 276 5.78 -22.78 16.18
C SER A 276 6.03 -22.71 14.66
N PHE A 277 7.04 -23.44 14.18
CA PHE A 277 7.33 -23.50 12.75
C PHE A 277 6.12 -24.01 11.94
N GLU A 278 5.41 -25.02 12.46
CA GLU A 278 4.20 -25.56 11.84
C GLU A 278 3.12 -24.49 11.66
N LYS A 279 2.81 -23.74 12.73
CA LYS A 279 1.86 -22.61 12.66
C LYS A 279 2.33 -21.48 11.75
N SER A 280 3.64 -21.26 11.63
CA SER A 280 4.17 -20.30 10.67
C SER A 280 3.91 -20.73 9.22
N MET A 281 3.99 -22.05 8.95
CA MET A 281 3.67 -22.57 7.61
C MET A 281 2.18 -22.50 7.27
N GLU A 282 1.30 -22.55 8.26
CA GLU A 282 -0.15 -22.29 8.08
C GLU A 282 -0.45 -20.87 7.67
N SER A 283 0.45 -19.91 7.95
CA SER A 283 0.30 -18.52 7.51
C SER A 283 0.52 -18.35 6.00
N VAL A 284 1.18 -19.29 5.33
CA VAL A 284 1.43 -19.19 3.89
C VAL A 284 0.12 -19.21 3.08
N PRO A 285 -0.76 -20.22 3.19
CA PRO A 285 -2.04 -20.21 2.51
C PRO A 285 -2.95 -19.05 2.96
N GLN A 286 -2.92 -18.68 4.24
CA GLN A 286 -3.75 -17.60 4.77
C GLN A 286 -3.33 -16.24 4.20
N GLY A 287 -2.04 -15.96 4.12
CA GLY A 287 -1.51 -14.74 3.51
C GLY A 287 -1.84 -14.65 2.02
N PHE A 288 -1.77 -15.78 1.29
CA PHE A 288 -2.19 -15.82 -0.11
C PHE A 288 -3.69 -15.50 -0.27
N ILE A 289 -4.55 -16.09 0.57
CA ILE A 289 -6.01 -15.85 0.56
C ILE A 289 -6.31 -14.37 0.81
N GLN A 290 -5.63 -13.72 1.75
CA GLN A 290 -5.81 -12.30 2.03
C GLN A 290 -5.47 -11.41 0.82
N MET A 291 -4.51 -11.84 -0.01
CA MET A 291 -4.04 -11.08 -1.17
C MET A 291 -4.75 -11.43 -2.49
N ILE A 292 -5.67 -12.39 -2.52
CA ILE A 292 -6.37 -12.78 -3.76
C ILE A 292 -7.07 -11.57 -4.40
N ALA A 293 -7.81 -10.79 -3.62
CA ALA A 293 -8.56 -9.65 -4.15
C ALA A 293 -7.64 -8.55 -4.72
N PRO A 294 -6.61 -8.05 -4.03
CA PRO A 294 -5.62 -7.15 -4.61
C PRO A 294 -4.94 -7.70 -5.86
N ILE A 295 -4.52 -8.97 -5.86
CA ILE A 295 -3.87 -9.61 -7.01
C ILE A 295 -4.79 -9.62 -8.22
N LEU A 296 -6.06 -9.99 -8.05
CA LEU A 296 -7.03 -9.99 -9.15
C LEU A 296 -7.26 -8.57 -9.69
N ILE A 297 -7.43 -7.58 -8.81
CA ILE A 297 -7.62 -6.18 -9.21
C ILE A 297 -6.42 -5.71 -10.03
N LEU A 298 -5.20 -5.92 -9.56
CA LEU A 298 -3.98 -5.53 -10.27
C LEU A 298 -3.85 -6.26 -11.61
N THR A 299 -4.10 -7.56 -11.65
CA THR A 299 -4.02 -8.36 -12.88
C THR A 299 -4.98 -7.82 -13.95
N PHE A 300 -6.23 -7.52 -13.58
CA PHE A 300 -7.19 -6.94 -14.51
C PHE A 300 -6.85 -5.50 -14.89
N ALA A 301 -6.38 -4.69 -13.96
CA ALA A 301 -5.95 -3.31 -14.23
C ALA A 301 -4.76 -3.28 -15.21
N TRP A 302 -3.74 -4.09 -14.98
CA TRP A 302 -2.59 -4.22 -15.90
C TRP A 302 -3.00 -4.74 -17.27
N THR A 303 -3.91 -5.73 -17.31
CA THR A 303 -4.44 -6.26 -18.57
C THR A 303 -5.17 -5.18 -19.36
N LEU A 304 -6.03 -4.39 -18.69
CA LEU A 304 -6.74 -3.28 -19.31
C LEU A 304 -5.76 -2.20 -19.80
N CYS A 305 -4.76 -1.87 -18.99
CA CYS A 305 -3.72 -0.90 -19.35
C CYS A 305 -2.90 -1.37 -20.56
N SER A 306 -2.44 -2.61 -20.57
CA SER A 306 -1.70 -3.20 -21.67
C SER A 306 -2.52 -3.22 -22.96
N PHE A 307 -3.77 -3.67 -22.88
CA PHE A 307 -4.68 -3.72 -24.02
C PHE A 307 -5.00 -2.32 -24.59
N THR A 308 -5.28 -1.34 -23.74
CA THR A 308 -5.55 0.03 -24.19
C THR A 308 -4.32 0.69 -24.78
N ARG A 309 -3.14 0.50 -24.17
CA ARG A 309 -1.89 1.11 -24.61
C ARG A 309 -1.38 0.51 -25.93
N PHE A 310 -1.30 -0.80 -26.01
CA PHE A 310 -0.68 -1.52 -27.11
C PHE A 310 -1.69 -2.11 -28.10
N GLY A 311 -2.81 -2.64 -27.64
CA GLY A 311 -3.85 -3.21 -28.48
C GLY A 311 -4.72 -2.16 -29.18
N MET A 312 -5.07 -1.08 -28.49
CA MET A 312 -5.89 0.01 -29.05
C MET A 312 -5.08 1.23 -29.51
N TYR A 313 -3.77 1.24 -29.30
CA TYR A 313 -2.90 2.38 -29.65
C TYR A 313 -3.39 3.72 -29.08
N SER A 314 -3.97 3.72 -27.88
CA SER A 314 -4.61 4.89 -27.28
C SER A 314 -3.66 6.09 -27.16
N ALA A 315 -2.37 5.85 -26.86
CA ALA A 315 -1.35 6.91 -26.81
C ALA A 315 -1.15 7.60 -28.15
N VAL A 316 -1.17 6.85 -29.27
CA VAL A 316 -1.06 7.40 -30.62
C VAL A 316 -2.31 8.19 -30.97
N PHE A 317 -3.49 7.68 -30.63
CA PHE A 317 -4.75 8.38 -30.82
C PHE A 317 -4.76 9.71 -30.08
N VAL A 318 -4.43 9.73 -28.80
CA VAL A 318 -4.37 10.95 -27.99
C VAL A 318 -3.34 11.93 -28.55
N LYS A 319 -2.14 11.46 -28.91
CA LYS A 319 -1.10 12.30 -29.55
C LYS A 319 -1.64 12.97 -30.80
N ASN A 320 -2.29 12.23 -31.69
CA ASN A 320 -2.82 12.77 -32.95
C ASN A 320 -4.01 13.73 -32.70
N ALA A 321 -4.92 13.40 -31.79
CA ALA A 321 -6.02 14.27 -31.41
C ALA A 321 -5.53 15.60 -30.81
N MET A 322 -4.47 15.54 -29.99
CA MET A 322 -3.89 16.73 -29.35
C MET A 322 -2.95 17.53 -30.26
N ALA A 323 -2.49 16.96 -31.38
CA ALA A 323 -1.64 17.68 -32.32
C ALA A 323 -2.30 18.94 -32.88
N GLY A 324 -3.65 18.91 -33.08
CA GLY A 324 -4.45 20.04 -33.52
C GLY A 324 -5.03 20.95 -32.42
N ALA A 325 -4.82 20.62 -31.16
CA ALA A 325 -5.52 21.26 -30.05
C ALA A 325 -4.91 22.60 -29.55
N GLY A 326 -3.76 23.04 -30.12
CA GLY A 326 -3.11 24.29 -29.74
C GLY A 326 -2.91 24.44 -28.23
N ASP A 327 -3.37 25.55 -27.65
CA ASP A 327 -3.24 25.87 -26.22
C ASP A 327 -4.14 25.00 -25.30
N LEU A 328 -5.12 24.26 -25.85
CA LEU A 328 -5.97 23.36 -25.08
C LEU A 328 -5.20 22.19 -24.42
N LYS A 329 -3.96 21.95 -24.86
CA LYS A 329 -3.06 20.96 -24.25
C LYS A 329 -2.85 21.18 -22.74
N VAL A 330 -2.94 22.43 -22.29
CA VAL A 330 -2.81 22.80 -20.86
C VAL A 330 -3.93 22.18 -20.01
N PHE A 331 -5.09 21.92 -20.58
CA PHE A 331 -6.23 21.30 -19.87
C PHE A 331 -6.20 19.77 -19.85
N LEU A 332 -5.25 19.13 -20.53
CA LEU A 332 -5.18 17.67 -20.59
C LEU A 332 -5.07 17.00 -19.21
N PRO A 333 -4.21 17.49 -18.28
CA PRO A 333 -4.16 16.92 -16.94
C PRO A 333 -5.49 16.99 -16.19
N ALA A 334 -6.22 18.11 -16.31
CA ALA A 334 -7.53 18.29 -15.69
C ALA A 334 -8.60 17.35 -16.30
N ALA A 335 -8.60 17.19 -17.62
CA ALA A 335 -9.52 16.28 -18.30
C ALA A 335 -9.28 14.82 -17.93
N VAL A 336 -8.02 14.40 -17.84
CA VAL A 336 -7.65 13.05 -17.40
C VAL A 336 -8.05 12.81 -15.94
N SER A 337 -7.76 13.75 -15.05
CA SER A 337 -8.15 13.67 -13.64
C SER A 337 -9.67 13.59 -13.46
N TYR A 338 -10.44 14.42 -14.20
CA TYR A 338 -11.89 14.37 -14.15
C TYR A 338 -12.44 13.01 -14.56
N THR A 339 -11.93 12.41 -15.62
CA THR A 339 -12.36 11.10 -16.11
C THR A 339 -12.10 10.01 -15.08
N HIS A 340 -10.95 10.02 -14.41
CA HIS A 340 -10.60 9.03 -13.40
C HIS A 340 -11.39 9.17 -12.09
N LEU A 341 -11.72 10.41 -11.70
CA LEU A 341 -12.46 10.69 -10.48
C LEU A 341 -13.97 10.43 -10.61
N THR A 342 -14.54 10.59 -11.81
CA THR A 342 -15.98 10.49 -12.01
C THR A 342 -16.47 9.10 -12.39
N LEU A 343 -15.66 8.28 -13.06
CA LEU A 343 -16.03 6.92 -13.43
C LEU A 343 -16.39 6.01 -12.24
N PRO A 344 -15.70 6.03 -11.09
CA PRO A 344 -16.08 5.24 -9.92
C PRO A 344 -17.32 5.73 -9.18
N THR A 345 -17.72 6.99 -9.37
CA THR A 345 -18.82 7.63 -8.63
C THR A 345 -20.19 7.52 -9.31
N ILE A 346 -20.24 7.01 -10.53
CA ILE A 346 -21.50 6.71 -11.22
C ILE A 346 -21.95 5.28 -10.87
N ARG A 347 -22.39 5.13 -9.64
CA ARG A 347 -23.18 3.98 -9.17
C ARG A 347 -24.41 4.49 -8.45
#